data_f07cad5ed75604d775c426b1c677f764
#
_entry.id   f07cad5ed75604d775c426b1c677f764
#
_cell.length_a   1.000
_cell.length_b   1.000
_cell.length_c   1.000
_cell.angle_alpha   90.00
_cell.angle_beta   90.00
_cell.angle_gamma   90.00
#
_symmetry.space_group_name_H-M   'P 1'
#
loop_
_entity.id
_entity.type
_entity.pdbx_description
1 polymer ?
#
loop_
_entity_poly.entity_id
_entity_poly.type
_entity_poly.pdbx_seq_one_letter_code
_entity_poly.pdbx_strand_id
1 'polypeptide(L)'
;MTLHTDIVTGALSRATAGSARAAEVARTTFLTDTVAYAARLIREVLPTAAAVTVDTEERELHEVRDADGETLWHAPTSGPGHMFNDSLVDDVDDLLRQAIPFGGLAAAGWKTSEQGFPYRNVQLPEPPPADRHARAYVRHEDAVLDVHATLTEADSSSFTLRDRFGKDMREARDRVRAAILNGGYDWPDGELTVDLHGAGDVSSVADLAIACAILAAAGHVDRVTLKRTVLLGELGLDGRVRVTDQTRAGVRFADLCGYKRVIVASTAATTCPLIPGGHVHGVLDLRQAIDRLALPLGD
;
A
#
# COMPACT_ATOMS: atom_id res chain seq x y z
N MET A 1 -55.94 -2.64 -27.07
CA MET A 1 -55.32 -2.84 -25.73
C MET A 1 -54.03 -3.68 -25.75
N THR A 2 -53.80 -4.51 -26.74
CA THR A 2 -52.63 -5.40 -26.90
C THR A 2 -51.31 -4.67 -27.26
N LEU A 3 -51.33 -3.66 -28.13
CA LEU A 3 -50.11 -2.96 -28.58
C LEU A 3 -49.34 -2.19 -27.46
N HIS A 4 -50.09 -1.63 -26.49
CA HIS A 4 -49.47 -0.88 -25.40
C HIS A 4 -48.77 -1.79 -24.39
N THR A 5 -49.32 -2.99 -24.15
CA THR A 5 -48.73 -4.01 -23.27
C THR A 5 -47.43 -4.55 -23.86
N ASP A 6 -47.35 -4.76 -25.19
CA ASP A 6 -46.14 -5.24 -25.84
C ASP A 6 -44.98 -4.25 -25.84
N ILE A 7 -45.28 -2.94 -25.94
CA ILE A 7 -44.29 -1.87 -25.87
C ILE A 7 -43.71 -1.78 -24.46
N VAL A 8 -44.55 -1.84 -23.43
CA VAL A 8 -44.11 -1.77 -22.02
C VAL A 8 -43.29 -3.01 -21.65
N THR A 9 -43.71 -4.20 -22.06
CA THR A 9 -43.00 -5.45 -21.84
C THR A 9 -41.62 -5.42 -22.52
N GLY A 10 -41.54 -4.92 -23.76
CA GLY A 10 -40.30 -4.77 -24.49
C GLY A 10 -39.34 -3.72 -23.86
N ALA A 11 -39.88 -2.65 -23.29
CA ALA A 11 -39.08 -1.64 -22.57
C ALA A 11 -38.52 -2.20 -21.26
N LEU A 12 -39.32 -2.92 -20.47
CA LEU A 12 -38.90 -3.58 -19.25
C LEU A 12 -37.84 -4.65 -19.52
N SER A 13 -38.01 -5.45 -20.56
CA SER A 13 -37.03 -6.47 -20.96
C SER A 13 -35.67 -5.85 -21.33
N ARG A 14 -35.67 -4.73 -22.08
CA ARG A 14 -34.42 -4.01 -22.38
C ARG A 14 -33.76 -3.39 -21.14
N ALA A 15 -34.56 -2.82 -20.24
CA ALA A 15 -34.08 -2.27 -18.97
C ALA A 15 -33.44 -3.36 -18.10
N THR A 16 -34.10 -4.52 -17.99
CA THR A 16 -33.59 -5.69 -17.24
C THR A 16 -32.26 -6.20 -17.84
N ALA A 17 -32.22 -6.34 -19.18
CA ALA A 17 -30.99 -6.75 -19.86
C ALA A 17 -29.83 -5.74 -19.67
N GLY A 18 -30.13 -4.43 -19.67
CA GLY A 18 -29.19 -3.38 -19.38
C GLY A 18 -28.62 -3.47 -17.96
N SER A 19 -29.48 -3.67 -16.97
CA SER A 19 -29.10 -3.85 -15.57
C SER A 19 -28.25 -5.11 -15.34
N ALA A 20 -28.61 -6.24 -16.01
CA ALA A 20 -27.85 -7.48 -15.93
C ALA A 20 -26.41 -7.30 -16.48
N ARG A 21 -26.28 -6.61 -17.63
CA ARG A 21 -24.98 -6.31 -18.24
C ARG A 21 -24.16 -5.39 -17.35
N ALA A 22 -24.74 -4.36 -16.75
CA ALA A 22 -24.06 -3.47 -15.82
C ALA A 22 -23.56 -4.21 -14.57
N ALA A 23 -24.37 -5.13 -14.02
CA ALA A 23 -23.98 -5.96 -12.90
C ALA A 23 -22.83 -6.93 -13.25
N GLU A 24 -22.80 -7.48 -14.47
CA GLU A 24 -21.73 -8.35 -14.94
C GLU A 24 -20.42 -7.58 -15.08
N VAL A 25 -20.46 -6.39 -15.67
CA VAL A 25 -19.29 -5.51 -15.78
C VAL A 25 -18.76 -5.16 -14.39
N ALA A 26 -19.63 -4.75 -13.46
CA ALA A 26 -19.23 -4.42 -12.10
C ALA A 26 -18.55 -5.60 -11.36
N ARG A 27 -19.08 -6.83 -11.52
CA ARG A 27 -18.46 -8.04 -10.96
C ARG A 27 -17.08 -8.30 -11.54
N THR A 28 -16.97 -8.23 -12.86
CA THR A 28 -15.68 -8.46 -13.55
C THR A 28 -14.65 -7.43 -13.12
N THR A 29 -15.01 -6.15 -13.04
CA THR A 29 -14.15 -5.10 -12.55
C THR A 29 -13.71 -5.36 -11.11
N PHE A 30 -14.65 -5.69 -10.22
CA PHE A 30 -14.33 -5.97 -8.81
C PHE A 30 -13.36 -7.15 -8.66
N LEU A 31 -13.56 -8.24 -9.41
CA LEU A 31 -12.63 -9.39 -9.40
C LEU A 31 -11.25 -9.01 -9.96
N THR A 32 -11.20 -8.22 -11.04
CA THR A 32 -9.95 -7.75 -11.63
C THR A 32 -9.16 -6.87 -10.65
N ASP A 33 -9.84 -5.93 -9.98
CA ASP A 33 -9.24 -5.06 -8.99
C ASP A 33 -8.76 -5.86 -7.77
N THR A 34 -9.53 -6.86 -7.35
CA THR A 34 -9.14 -7.78 -6.26
C THR A 34 -7.87 -8.53 -6.61
N VAL A 35 -7.79 -9.11 -7.83
CA VAL A 35 -6.60 -9.82 -8.31
C VAL A 35 -5.39 -8.88 -8.42
N ALA A 36 -5.59 -7.65 -8.88
CA ALA A 36 -4.53 -6.66 -8.98
C ALA A 36 -3.99 -6.27 -7.58
N TYR A 37 -4.88 -6.15 -6.60
CA TYR A 37 -4.47 -5.85 -5.23
C TYR A 37 -3.78 -7.05 -4.57
N ALA A 38 -4.32 -8.26 -4.72
CA ALA A 38 -3.66 -9.49 -4.26
C ALA A 38 -2.28 -9.67 -4.90
N ALA A 39 -2.14 -9.44 -6.21
CA ALA A 39 -0.87 -9.50 -6.92
C ALA A 39 0.17 -8.55 -6.34
N ARG A 40 -0.25 -7.34 -5.94
CA ARG A 40 0.63 -6.37 -5.30
C ARG A 40 1.12 -6.87 -3.93
N LEU A 41 0.21 -7.39 -3.09
CA LEU A 41 0.56 -7.94 -1.79
C LEU A 41 1.54 -9.13 -1.93
N ILE A 42 1.23 -10.06 -2.81
CA ILE A 42 2.06 -11.25 -3.07
C ILE A 42 3.46 -10.84 -3.54
N ARG A 43 3.58 -9.89 -4.47
CA ARG A 43 4.88 -9.43 -5.01
C ARG A 43 5.72 -8.63 -4.02
N GLU A 44 5.15 -8.15 -2.94
CA GLU A 44 5.94 -7.56 -1.84
C GLU A 44 6.90 -8.59 -1.20
N VAL A 45 6.54 -9.87 -1.22
CA VAL A 45 7.32 -10.98 -0.66
C VAL A 45 7.91 -11.88 -1.74
N LEU A 46 7.15 -12.13 -2.81
CA LEU A 46 7.54 -12.96 -3.96
C LEU A 46 7.56 -12.11 -5.25
N PRO A 47 8.59 -11.31 -5.50
CA PRO A 47 8.62 -10.34 -6.60
C PRO A 47 8.40 -10.92 -7.99
N THR A 48 8.78 -12.19 -8.21
CA THR A 48 8.65 -12.90 -9.49
C THR A 48 7.30 -13.59 -9.68
N ALA A 49 6.35 -13.44 -8.73
CA ALA A 49 5.04 -14.08 -8.82
C ALA A 49 4.28 -13.62 -10.07
N ALA A 50 3.83 -14.59 -10.88
CA ALA A 50 3.13 -14.36 -12.14
C ALA A 50 1.74 -15.00 -12.18
N ALA A 51 1.51 -16.05 -11.41
CA ALA A 51 0.22 -16.74 -11.34
C ALA A 51 -0.05 -17.27 -9.94
N VAL A 52 -1.33 -17.43 -9.62
CA VAL A 52 -1.77 -18.09 -8.39
C VAL A 52 -2.79 -19.18 -8.70
N THR A 53 -2.82 -20.20 -7.85
CA THR A 53 -3.92 -21.15 -7.76
C THR A 53 -4.75 -20.82 -6.53
N VAL A 54 -6.07 -20.73 -6.69
CA VAL A 54 -7.01 -20.39 -5.63
C VAL A 54 -7.98 -21.55 -5.43
N ASP A 55 -8.18 -21.94 -4.19
CA ASP A 55 -9.29 -22.82 -3.80
C ASP A 55 -10.56 -21.97 -3.71
N THR A 56 -11.51 -22.24 -4.61
CA THR A 56 -12.76 -21.45 -4.67
C THR A 56 -13.85 -21.94 -3.72
N GLU A 57 -13.70 -23.12 -3.10
CA GLU A 57 -14.60 -23.64 -2.08
C GLU A 57 -14.24 -23.07 -0.70
N GLU A 58 -12.98 -23.20 -0.30
CA GLU A 58 -12.46 -22.62 0.95
C GLU A 58 -12.21 -21.10 0.80
N ARG A 59 -12.07 -20.60 -0.43
CA ARG A 59 -11.79 -19.19 -0.77
C ARG A 59 -10.44 -18.71 -0.25
N GLU A 60 -9.44 -19.52 -0.48
CA GLU A 60 -8.10 -19.35 0.03
C GLU A 60 -7.05 -19.47 -1.08
N LEU A 61 -5.92 -18.80 -0.87
CA LEU A 61 -4.74 -18.92 -1.72
C LEU A 61 -4.12 -20.30 -1.52
N HIS A 62 -3.98 -21.05 -2.62
CA HIS A 62 -3.45 -22.42 -2.57
C HIS A 62 -1.99 -22.50 -3.02
N GLU A 63 -1.60 -21.79 -4.07
CA GLU A 63 -0.25 -21.84 -4.65
C GLU A 63 0.10 -20.53 -5.34
N VAL A 64 1.37 -20.15 -5.31
CA VAL A 64 1.94 -19.02 -6.07
C VAL A 64 3.05 -19.53 -6.97
N ARG A 65 3.04 -19.16 -8.26
CA ARG A 65 4.03 -19.56 -9.26
C ARG A 65 4.64 -18.34 -9.96
N ASP A 66 5.86 -18.52 -10.47
CA ASP A 66 6.49 -17.54 -11.35
C ASP A 66 6.03 -17.68 -12.81
N ALA A 67 6.66 -16.90 -13.72
CA ALA A 67 6.36 -16.90 -15.14
C ALA A 67 6.74 -18.21 -15.85
N ASP A 68 7.72 -18.94 -15.34
CA ASP A 68 8.19 -20.22 -15.87
C ASP A 68 7.38 -21.41 -15.34
N GLY A 69 6.44 -21.14 -14.42
CA GLY A 69 5.55 -22.12 -13.80
C GLY A 69 6.15 -22.82 -12.57
N GLU A 70 7.31 -22.38 -12.11
CA GLU A 70 7.92 -22.87 -10.87
C GLU A 70 7.13 -22.41 -9.65
N THR A 71 6.90 -23.33 -8.70
CA THR A 71 6.19 -23.04 -7.46
C THR A 71 7.05 -22.23 -6.51
N LEU A 72 6.66 -20.99 -6.25
CA LEU A 72 7.31 -20.12 -5.29
C LEU A 72 6.80 -20.34 -3.86
N TRP A 73 5.53 -20.70 -3.74
CA TRP A 73 4.86 -20.99 -2.47
C TRP A 73 3.62 -21.85 -2.70
N HIS A 74 3.30 -22.69 -1.75
CA HIS A 74 2.02 -23.41 -1.68
C HIS A 74 1.49 -23.46 -0.23
N ALA A 75 0.17 -23.56 -0.07
CA ALA A 75 -0.48 -23.65 1.23
C ALA A 75 0.08 -24.86 2.00
N PRO A 76 0.47 -24.70 3.25
CA PRO A 76 1.16 -25.74 3.98
C PRO A 76 0.23 -26.92 4.28
N THR A 77 0.59 -28.06 3.73
CA THR A 77 0.24 -29.35 4.35
C THR A 77 1.17 -29.56 5.53
N SER A 78 1.01 -28.75 6.59
CA SER A 78 1.66 -28.90 7.92
C SER A 78 3.18 -28.81 7.97
N GLY A 79 3.77 -27.65 8.41
CA GLY A 79 5.17 -27.56 8.82
C GLY A 79 5.65 -26.10 9.07
N PRO A 80 6.43 -25.84 10.11
CA PRO A 80 6.98 -24.51 10.37
C PRO A 80 8.16 -24.22 9.42
N GLY A 81 8.15 -23.08 8.72
CA GLY A 81 9.33 -22.60 8.00
C GLY A 81 9.10 -21.89 6.66
N HIS A 82 7.95 -21.29 6.42
CA HIS A 82 7.70 -20.64 5.14
C HIS A 82 7.93 -19.13 5.19
N MET A 83 8.60 -18.59 4.14
CA MET A 83 8.90 -17.16 3.96
C MET A 83 7.66 -16.28 3.75
N PHE A 84 6.48 -16.87 3.56
CA PHE A 84 5.21 -16.17 3.57
C PHE A 84 4.80 -15.95 5.03
N ASN A 85 4.64 -14.68 5.40
CA ASN A 85 4.08 -14.31 6.70
C ASN A 85 2.60 -14.69 6.71
N ASP A 86 2.15 -15.44 7.73
CA ASP A 86 0.75 -15.85 7.91
C ASP A 86 -0.22 -14.67 7.75
N SER A 87 0.18 -13.48 8.21
CA SER A 87 -0.59 -12.25 8.05
C SER A 87 -0.85 -11.84 6.59
N LEU A 88 0.08 -12.10 5.66
CA LEU A 88 -0.10 -11.74 4.25
C LEU A 88 -1.05 -12.73 3.55
N VAL A 89 -0.93 -14.01 3.90
CA VAL A 89 -1.86 -15.04 3.41
C VAL A 89 -3.28 -14.71 3.87
N ASP A 90 -3.44 -14.38 5.15
CA ASP A 90 -4.73 -13.96 5.73
C ASP A 90 -5.31 -12.74 5.00
N ASP A 91 -4.49 -11.73 4.68
CA ASP A 91 -4.92 -10.54 3.94
C ASP A 91 -5.40 -10.90 2.51
N VAL A 92 -4.69 -11.80 1.82
CA VAL A 92 -5.10 -12.27 0.48
C VAL A 92 -6.36 -13.11 0.56
N ASP A 93 -6.46 -14.01 1.53
CA ASP A 93 -7.63 -14.86 1.74
C ASP A 93 -8.87 -14.04 2.08
N ASP A 94 -8.74 -12.99 2.87
CA ASP A 94 -9.84 -12.07 3.16
C ASP A 94 -10.34 -11.36 1.91
N LEU A 95 -9.45 -10.98 0.99
CA LEU A 95 -9.84 -10.44 -0.32
C LEU A 95 -10.59 -11.47 -1.16
N LEU A 96 -10.12 -12.73 -1.19
CA LEU A 96 -10.75 -13.82 -1.92
C LEU A 96 -12.12 -14.18 -1.34
N ARG A 97 -12.25 -14.24 0.00
CA ARG A 97 -13.53 -14.49 0.69
C ARG A 97 -14.57 -13.43 0.38
N GLN A 98 -14.15 -12.19 0.16
CA GLN A 98 -15.04 -11.11 -0.23
C GLN A 98 -15.43 -11.18 -1.72
N ALA A 99 -14.50 -11.51 -2.61
CA ALA A 99 -14.70 -11.40 -4.06
C ALA A 99 -15.37 -12.62 -4.70
N ILE A 100 -14.98 -13.84 -4.32
CA ILE A 100 -15.46 -15.09 -4.93
C ILE A 100 -16.99 -15.25 -4.88
N PRO A 101 -17.70 -14.91 -3.78
CA PRO A 101 -19.15 -15.05 -3.70
C PRO A 101 -19.95 -14.26 -4.74
N PHE A 102 -19.36 -13.19 -5.30
CA PHE A 102 -20.03 -12.43 -6.36
C PHE A 102 -20.13 -13.21 -7.69
N GLY A 103 -19.36 -14.28 -7.84
CA GLY A 103 -19.34 -15.10 -9.07
C GLY A 103 -18.69 -14.37 -10.25
N GLY A 104 -18.85 -14.93 -11.44
CA GLY A 104 -18.28 -14.32 -12.66
C GLY A 104 -16.79 -14.65 -12.89
N LEU A 105 -16.23 -15.63 -12.17
CA LEU A 105 -14.80 -15.99 -12.19
C LEU A 105 -14.28 -16.26 -13.61
N ALA A 106 -15.03 -17.03 -14.41
CA ALA A 106 -14.64 -17.35 -15.79
C ALA A 106 -14.61 -16.11 -16.70
N ALA A 107 -15.55 -15.17 -16.51
CA ALA A 107 -15.61 -13.92 -17.26
C ALA A 107 -14.44 -12.99 -16.87
N ALA A 108 -13.94 -13.08 -15.60
CA ALA A 108 -12.76 -12.40 -15.13
C ALA A 108 -11.43 -13.11 -15.49
N GLY A 109 -11.48 -14.14 -16.33
CA GLY A 109 -10.28 -14.83 -16.83
C GLY A 109 -9.72 -15.92 -15.91
N TRP A 110 -10.43 -16.31 -14.85
CA TRP A 110 -10.03 -17.40 -13.97
C TRP A 110 -10.22 -18.75 -14.65
N LYS A 111 -9.16 -19.48 -14.90
CA LYS A 111 -9.16 -20.76 -15.62
C LYS A 111 -9.27 -21.92 -14.64
N THR A 112 -9.95 -23.00 -15.05
CA THR A 112 -9.93 -24.25 -14.27
C THR A 112 -8.50 -24.78 -14.20
N SER A 113 -8.04 -25.14 -13.01
CA SER A 113 -6.74 -25.75 -12.79
C SER A 113 -6.71 -27.18 -13.35
N GLU A 114 -5.53 -27.69 -13.68
CA GLU A 114 -5.33 -29.11 -14.04
C GLU A 114 -5.72 -30.05 -12.90
N GLN A 115 -5.67 -29.56 -11.66
CA GLN A 115 -6.13 -30.29 -10.47
C GLN A 115 -7.67 -30.44 -10.43
N GLY A 116 -8.40 -29.72 -11.31
CA GLY A 116 -9.86 -29.73 -11.35
C GLY A 116 -10.51 -28.82 -10.31
N PHE A 117 -11.83 -29.02 -10.10
CA PHE A 117 -12.58 -28.32 -9.05
C PHE A 117 -12.07 -28.76 -7.65
N PRO A 118 -11.92 -27.85 -6.66
CA PRO A 118 -12.35 -26.43 -6.64
C PRO A 118 -11.30 -25.42 -7.15
N TYR A 119 -10.17 -25.89 -7.66
CA TYR A 119 -9.02 -25.05 -7.94
C TYR A 119 -9.14 -24.23 -9.24
N ARG A 120 -8.77 -22.97 -9.17
CA ARG A 120 -8.70 -22.04 -10.29
C ARG A 120 -7.33 -21.42 -10.41
N ASN A 121 -6.78 -21.38 -11.64
CA ASN A 121 -5.58 -20.67 -11.98
C ASN A 121 -5.93 -19.24 -12.38
N VAL A 122 -5.26 -18.28 -11.76
CA VAL A 122 -5.42 -16.85 -11.99
C VAL A 122 -4.09 -16.28 -12.39
N GLN A 123 -4.00 -15.68 -13.58
CA GLN A 123 -2.83 -14.90 -13.96
C GLN A 123 -2.84 -13.59 -13.19
N LEU A 124 -1.74 -13.32 -12.53
CA LEU A 124 -1.55 -12.02 -11.92
C LEU A 124 -1.27 -11.01 -13.05
N PRO A 125 -1.92 -9.84 -13.05
CA PRO A 125 -1.61 -8.81 -14.04
C PRO A 125 -0.12 -8.49 -13.97
N GLU A 126 0.47 -8.17 -15.13
CA GLU A 126 1.83 -7.65 -15.12
C GLU A 126 1.91 -6.48 -14.14
N PRO A 127 2.98 -6.39 -13.32
CA PRO A 127 3.16 -5.21 -12.52
C PRO A 127 3.11 -4.01 -13.47
N PRO A 128 2.36 -2.97 -13.13
CA PRO A 128 2.42 -1.74 -13.92
C PRO A 128 3.90 -1.39 -14.08
N PRO A 129 4.32 -0.85 -15.24
CA PRO A 129 5.72 -0.54 -15.51
C PRO A 129 6.26 0.23 -14.32
N ALA A 130 7.21 -0.36 -13.67
CA ALA A 130 7.92 0.00 -12.43
C ALA A 130 7.39 1.19 -11.61
N ASP A 131 6.11 1.19 -11.28
CA ASP A 131 5.59 2.11 -10.26
C ASP A 131 6.26 1.74 -8.94
N ARG A 132 7.21 2.56 -8.53
CA ARG A 132 7.90 2.40 -7.26
C ARG A 132 7.02 2.98 -6.16
N HIS A 133 6.26 2.12 -5.51
CA HIS A 133 5.41 2.52 -4.40
C HIS A 133 6.15 2.39 -3.06
N ALA A 134 5.98 3.38 -2.21
CA ALA A 134 6.42 3.32 -0.82
C ALA A 134 5.35 3.88 0.10
N ARG A 135 5.28 3.35 1.32
CA ARG A 135 4.36 3.79 2.36
C ARG A 135 5.12 4.17 3.61
N ALA A 136 4.77 5.29 4.18
CA ALA A 136 5.22 5.69 5.50
C ALA A 136 4.02 6.05 6.37
N TYR A 137 4.20 5.96 7.67
CA TYR A 137 3.15 6.25 8.63
C TYR A 137 3.51 7.44 9.49
N VAL A 138 2.54 8.30 9.72
CA VAL A 138 2.62 9.38 10.67
C VAL A 138 1.30 9.47 11.42
N ARG A 139 1.35 9.87 12.66
CA ARG A 139 0.13 10.19 13.40
C ARG A 139 -0.21 11.66 13.28
N HIS A 140 -1.48 11.92 13.03
CA HIS A 140 -2.08 13.23 13.12
C HIS A 140 -3.34 13.15 13.99
N GLU A 141 -3.39 13.92 15.09
CA GLU A 141 -4.48 13.90 16.09
C GLU A 141 -4.72 12.49 16.64
N ASP A 142 -5.89 11.89 16.39
CA ASP A 142 -6.27 10.56 16.87
C ASP A 142 -6.31 9.49 15.76
N ALA A 143 -5.63 9.74 14.63
CA ALA A 143 -5.60 8.85 13.48
C ALA A 143 -4.19 8.59 12.97
N VAL A 144 -3.98 7.45 12.34
CA VAL A 144 -2.79 7.18 11.51
C VAL A 144 -3.00 7.85 10.16
N LEU A 145 -2.03 8.63 9.73
CA LEU A 145 -1.93 9.14 8.38
C LEU A 145 -1.01 8.19 7.60
N ASP A 146 -1.55 7.61 6.55
CA ASP A 146 -0.81 6.75 5.63
C ASP A 146 -0.32 7.60 4.45
N VAL A 147 0.97 7.59 4.22
CA VAL A 147 1.64 8.36 3.17
C VAL A 147 2.00 7.41 2.04
N HIS A 148 1.37 7.56 0.91
CA HIS A 148 1.64 6.77 -0.29
C HIS A 148 2.44 7.58 -1.29
N ALA A 149 3.68 7.19 -1.57
CA ALA A 149 4.48 7.74 -2.64
C ALA A 149 4.52 6.77 -3.83
N THR A 150 4.21 7.26 -5.00
CA THR A 150 4.28 6.55 -6.28
C THR A 150 5.20 7.28 -7.21
N LEU A 151 6.23 6.60 -7.71
CA LEU A 151 7.16 7.12 -8.71
C LEU A 151 7.01 6.31 -9.99
N THR A 152 6.55 6.96 -11.05
CA THR A 152 6.35 6.37 -12.39
C THR A 152 7.39 6.92 -13.36
N GLU A 153 7.97 6.06 -14.19
CA GLU A 153 8.87 6.51 -15.25
C GLU A 153 8.11 7.38 -16.26
N ALA A 154 8.64 8.57 -16.53
CA ALA A 154 8.06 9.51 -17.47
C ALA A 154 9.16 10.37 -18.13
N ASP A 155 8.89 10.85 -19.35
CA ASP A 155 9.82 11.72 -20.10
C ASP A 155 10.04 13.09 -19.44
N SER A 156 9.14 13.48 -18.52
CA SER A 156 9.23 14.75 -17.81
C SER A 156 9.01 14.51 -16.30
N SER A 157 9.82 15.17 -15.47
CA SER A 157 9.67 15.10 -14.03
C SER A 157 8.55 16.00 -13.56
N SER A 158 7.63 15.43 -12.76
CA SER A 158 6.57 16.14 -12.07
C SER A 158 6.48 15.74 -10.62
N PHE A 159 5.98 16.63 -9.75
CA PHE A 159 5.74 16.32 -8.34
C PHE A 159 4.38 16.86 -7.90
N THR A 160 3.53 15.94 -7.49
CA THR A 160 2.21 16.22 -6.94
C THR A 160 2.12 15.68 -5.51
N LEU A 161 1.71 16.54 -4.56
CA LEU A 161 1.43 16.17 -3.17
C LEU A 161 0.00 16.57 -2.84
N ARG A 162 -0.84 15.60 -2.48
CA ARG A 162 -2.27 15.81 -2.22
C ARG A 162 -2.67 15.32 -0.83
N ASP A 163 -3.58 16.05 -0.20
CA ASP A 163 -4.27 15.56 0.97
C ASP A 163 -5.37 14.55 0.59
N ARG A 164 -6.02 13.95 1.59
CA ARG A 164 -7.12 12.99 1.41
C ARG A 164 -8.32 13.52 0.60
N PHE A 165 -8.45 14.82 0.44
CA PHE A 165 -9.49 15.47 -0.34
C PHE A 165 -9.04 15.85 -1.75
N GLY A 166 -7.80 15.50 -2.11
CA GLY A 166 -7.20 15.86 -3.39
C GLY A 166 -6.69 17.30 -3.48
N LYS A 167 -6.62 18.02 -2.33
CA LYS A 167 -6.10 19.38 -2.28
C LYS A 167 -4.58 19.38 -2.40
N ASP A 168 -4.05 20.22 -3.29
CA ASP A 168 -2.62 20.43 -3.48
C ASP A 168 -1.98 21.10 -2.25
N MET A 169 -0.93 20.46 -1.71
CA MET A 169 -0.21 20.87 -0.52
C MET A 169 1.13 21.55 -0.87
N ARG A 170 1.09 22.69 -1.53
CA ARG A 170 2.25 23.38 -2.11
C ARG A 170 3.37 23.64 -1.10
N GLU A 171 3.03 24.18 0.08
CA GLU A 171 4.04 24.52 1.09
C GLU A 171 4.78 23.28 1.60
N ALA A 172 4.07 22.20 1.92
CA ALA A 172 4.68 20.93 2.34
C ALA A 172 5.53 20.33 1.20
N ARG A 173 5.02 20.37 -0.03
CA ARG A 173 5.73 19.94 -1.24
C ARG A 173 7.08 20.65 -1.39
N ASP A 174 7.07 21.97 -1.29
CA ASP A 174 8.28 22.78 -1.49
C ASP A 174 9.28 22.57 -0.35
N ARG A 175 8.81 22.43 0.92
CA ARG A 175 9.67 22.10 2.07
C ARG A 175 10.32 20.72 1.92
N VAL A 176 9.52 19.70 1.61
CA VAL A 176 10.00 18.32 1.46
C VAL A 176 11.02 18.21 0.33
N ARG A 177 10.73 18.83 -0.83
CA ARG A 177 11.66 18.85 -1.95
C ARG A 177 13.00 19.50 -1.58
N ALA A 178 12.95 20.68 -0.96
CA ALA A 178 14.15 21.37 -0.51
C ALA A 178 14.95 20.52 0.51
N ALA A 179 14.27 19.89 1.47
CA ALA A 179 14.90 19.05 2.48
C ALA A 179 15.59 17.81 1.88
N ILE A 180 15.01 17.17 0.87
CA ILE A 180 15.61 16.03 0.16
C ILE A 180 16.90 16.48 -0.55
N LEU A 181 16.84 17.55 -1.35
CA LEU A 181 17.99 18.07 -2.08
C LEU A 181 19.10 18.54 -1.15
N ASN A 182 18.77 19.30 -0.09
CA ASN A 182 19.73 19.79 0.88
C ASN A 182 20.24 18.69 1.83
N GLY A 183 19.50 17.57 1.96
CA GLY A 183 19.94 16.34 2.62
C GLY A 183 20.97 15.55 1.81
N GLY A 184 21.30 16.00 0.59
CA GLY A 184 22.29 15.38 -0.31
C GLY A 184 21.76 14.17 -1.08
N TYR A 185 20.44 14.09 -1.30
CA TYR A 185 19.80 13.12 -2.17
C TYR A 185 19.42 13.78 -3.49
N ASP A 186 19.57 13.03 -4.58
CA ASP A 186 19.06 13.47 -5.88
C ASP A 186 17.52 13.41 -5.89
N TRP A 187 16.92 14.36 -6.59
CA TRP A 187 15.48 14.32 -6.83
C TRP A 187 15.16 13.20 -7.83
N PRO A 188 14.18 12.32 -7.54
CA PRO A 188 13.86 11.21 -8.44
C PRO A 188 13.31 11.73 -9.79
N ASP A 189 13.81 11.13 -10.88
CA ASP A 189 13.30 11.38 -12.22
C ASP A 189 12.00 10.64 -12.45
N GLY A 190 11.04 11.31 -13.12
CA GLY A 190 9.75 10.77 -13.45
C GLY A 190 8.57 11.51 -12.83
N GLU A 191 7.39 10.93 -12.94
CA GLU A 191 6.17 11.44 -12.31
C GLU A 191 6.06 10.92 -10.88
N LEU A 192 6.22 11.83 -9.90
CA LEU A 192 6.08 11.53 -8.49
C LEU A 192 4.72 12.03 -7.97
N THR A 193 3.92 11.12 -7.49
CA THR A 193 2.66 11.42 -6.80
C THR A 193 2.73 10.95 -5.35
N VAL A 194 2.35 11.82 -4.43
CA VAL A 194 2.22 11.49 -3.02
C VAL A 194 0.81 11.82 -2.57
N ASP A 195 0.10 10.78 -2.14
CA ASP A 195 -1.26 10.88 -1.60
C ASP A 195 -1.25 10.57 -0.11
N LEU A 196 -1.96 11.39 0.65
CA LEU A 196 -2.10 11.25 2.09
C LEU A 196 -3.48 10.70 2.42
N HIS A 197 -3.54 9.57 3.10
CA HIS A 197 -4.77 8.89 3.49
C HIS A 197 -4.91 8.86 5.01
N GLY A 198 -6.07 9.20 5.52
CA GLY A 198 -6.34 9.22 6.97
C GLY A 198 -7.31 10.32 7.39
N ALA A 199 -7.55 10.46 8.69
CA ALA A 199 -8.42 11.49 9.25
C ALA A 199 -7.63 12.76 9.64
N GLY A 200 -8.28 13.91 9.60
CA GLY A 200 -7.73 15.20 10.05
C GLY A 200 -7.02 16.01 8.95
N ASP A 201 -6.71 17.26 9.28
CA ASP A 201 -5.87 18.12 8.45
C ASP A 201 -4.41 17.72 8.60
N VAL A 202 -3.68 17.68 7.48
CA VAL A 202 -2.27 17.29 7.50
C VAL A 202 -1.42 18.46 7.98
N SER A 203 -0.70 18.26 9.09
CA SER A 203 0.26 19.22 9.62
C SER A 203 1.69 18.90 9.17
N SER A 204 2.62 19.80 9.45
CA SER A 204 4.05 19.63 9.14
C SER A 204 4.71 18.42 9.82
N VAL A 205 4.05 17.78 10.80
CA VAL A 205 4.54 16.53 11.40
C VAL A 205 4.73 15.40 10.40
N ALA A 206 4.03 15.46 9.26
CA ALA A 206 4.10 14.47 8.19
C ALA A 206 5.31 14.66 7.26
N ASP A 207 6.00 15.80 7.27
CA ASP A 207 7.05 16.10 6.30
C ASP A 207 8.15 15.03 6.26
N LEU A 208 8.57 14.52 7.43
CA LEU A 208 9.59 13.46 7.51
C LEU A 208 9.09 12.16 6.88
N ALA A 209 7.84 11.78 7.13
CA ALA A 209 7.23 10.58 6.54
C ALA A 209 7.08 10.71 5.02
N ILE A 210 6.69 11.89 4.53
CA ILE A 210 6.59 12.18 3.10
C ILE A 210 7.96 12.05 2.42
N ALA A 211 9.01 12.67 2.99
CA ALA A 211 10.36 12.59 2.44
C ALA A 211 10.90 11.15 2.42
N CYS A 212 10.70 10.39 3.50
CA CYS A 212 11.13 9.00 3.58
C CYS A 212 10.36 8.09 2.60
N ALA A 213 9.05 8.34 2.38
CA ALA A 213 8.27 7.63 1.38
C ALA A 213 8.76 7.90 -0.05
N ILE A 214 9.08 9.16 -0.38
CA ILE A 214 9.66 9.54 -1.68
C ILE A 214 11.00 8.84 -1.89
N LEU A 215 11.89 8.88 -0.90
CA LEU A 215 13.21 8.25 -0.98
C LEU A 215 13.12 6.71 -1.04
N ALA A 216 12.10 6.11 -0.42
CA ALA A 216 11.85 4.68 -0.55
C ALA A 216 11.29 4.31 -1.93
N ALA A 217 10.44 5.16 -2.52
CA ALA A 217 10.00 4.99 -3.90
C ALA A 217 11.17 5.12 -4.89
N ALA A 218 12.14 6.00 -4.60
CA ALA A 218 13.39 6.14 -5.35
C ALA A 218 14.41 5.02 -5.10
N GLY A 219 14.18 4.14 -4.12
CA GLY A 219 15.06 2.99 -3.83
C GLY A 219 16.16 3.24 -2.80
N HIS A 220 16.14 4.39 -2.12
CA HIS A 220 17.13 4.73 -1.06
C HIS A 220 16.81 4.10 0.29
N VAL A 221 15.60 3.62 0.50
CA VAL A 221 15.11 3.05 1.77
C VAL A 221 14.38 1.75 1.50
N ASP A 222 14.61 0.76 2.36
CA ASP A 222 13.84 -0.48 2.33
C ASP A 222 12.38 -0.22 2.72
N ARG A 223 11.48 -0.65 1.85
CA ARG A 223 10.03 -0.41 1.98
C ARG A 223 9.40 -1.17 3.14
N VAL A 224 9.93 -2.36 3.45
CA VAL A 224 9.43 -3.20 4.56
C VAL A 224 9.76 -2.53 5.89
N THR A 225 10.99 -2.04 6.04
CA THR A 225 11.41 -1.30 7.24
C THR A 225 10.61 -0.02 7.41
N LEU A 226 10.37 0.69 6.31
CA LEU A 226 9.58 1.92 6.34
C LEU A 226 8.14 1.67 6.83
N LYS A 227 7.46 0.64 6.34
CA LYS A 227 6.11 0.25 6.79
C LYS A 227 6.01 -0.06 8.28
N ARG A 228 7.09 -0.51 8.90
CA ARG A 228 7.15 -0.87 10.33
C ARG A 228 7.59 0.27 11.23
N THR A 229 7.79 1.47 10.66
CA THR A 229 8.33 2.63 11.37
C THR A 229 7.34 3.79 11.29
N VAL A 230 7.04 4.40 12.44
CA VAL A 230 6.32 5.68 12.49
C VAL A 230 7.32 6.82 12.47
N LEU A 231 7.08 7.81 11.63
CA LEU A 231 7.96 8.95 11.40
C LEU A 231 7.22 10.24 11.78
N LEU A 232 7.80 11.02 12.69
CA LEU A 232 7.17 12.22 13.25
C LEU A 232 8.16 13.37 13.26
N GLY A 233 7.98 14.34 12.37
CA GLY A 233 8.83 15.51 12.36
C GLY A 233 8.54 16.46 11.21
N GLU A 234 8.66 17.75 11.49
CA GLU A 234 8.68 18.79 10.46
C GLU A 234 10.07 18.85 9.84
N LEU A 235 10.14 19.03 8.53
CA LEU A 235 11.41 19.25 7.84
C LEU A 235 11.66 20.75 7.63
N GLY A 236 12.84 21.21 8.09
CA GLY A 236 13.36 22.49 7.64
C GLY A 236 13.84 22.42 6.20
N LEU A 237 13.92 23.57 5.53
CA LEU A 237 14.49 23.66 4.17
C LEU A 237 15.94 23.18 4.10
N ASP A 238 16.65 23.20 5.23
CA ASP A 238 18.02 22.72 5.43
C ASP A 238 18.11 21.18 5.65
N GLY A 239 16.98 20.46 5.57
CA GLY A 239 16.89 19.02 5.83
C GLY A 239 16.88 18.64 7.30
N ARG A 240 16.91 19.58 8.25
CA ARG A 240 16.86 19.30 9.69
C ARG A 240 15.45 18.85 10.10
N VAL A 241 15.39 17.86 10.99
CA VAL A 241 14.16 17.40 11.58
C VAL A 241 13.83 18.21 12.83
N ARG A 242 12.67 18.82 12.84
CA ARG A 242 12.17 19.68 13.93
C ARG A 242 11.04 18.99 14.68
N VAL A 243 10.99 19.23 15.98
CA VAL A 243 9.90 18.77 16.84
C VAL A 243 8.62 19.56 16.54
N THR A 244 7.49 18.88 16.59
CA THR A 244 6.16 19.48 16.56
C THR A 244 5.45 19.23 17.89
N ASP A 245 4.41 19.97 18.19
CA ASP A 245 3.55 19.78 19.37
C ASP A 245 2.86 18.41 19.38
N GLN A 246 2.66 17.82 18.21
CA GLN A 246 2.04 16.50 18.02
C GLN A 246 3.00 15.32 18.22
N THR A 247 4.32 15.54 18.24
CA THR A 247 5.33 14.47 18.30
C THR A 247 5.11 13.53 19.48
N ARG A 248 4.90 14.06 20.69
CA ARG A 248 4.74 13.24 21.90
C ARG A 248 3.45 12.40 21.88
N ALA A 249 2.37 12.98 21.41
CA ALA A 249 1.10 12.28 21.26
C ALA A 249 1.20 11.20 20.17
N GLY A 250 1.92 11.46 19.08
CA GLY A 250 2.21 10.50 18.02
C GLY A 250 2.98 9.28 18.49
N VAL A 251 3.98 9.45 19.36
CA VAL A 251 4.73 8.32 19.96
C VAL A 251 3.82 7.43 20.82
N ARG A 252 2.96 8.02 21.66
CA ARG A 252 2.00 7.24 22.47
C ARG A 252 1.05 6.42 21.59
N PHE A 253 0.58 7.02 20.54
CA PHE A 253 -0.33 6.33 19.64
C PHE A 253 0.37 5.22 18.84
N ALA A 254 1.61 5.44 18.40
CA ALA A 254 2.40 4.40 17.75
C ALA A 254 2.52 3.15 18.63
N ASP A 255 2.75 3.32 19.94
CA ASP A 255 2.77 2.22 20.90
C ASP A 255 1.41 1.52 21.00
N LEU A 256 0.32 2.28 21.09
CA LEU A 256 -1.04 1.73 21.11
C LEU A 256 -1.39 0.92 19.85
N CYS A 257 -0.85 1.31 18.70
CA CYS A 257 -1.00 0.59 17.42
C CYS A 257 0.01 -0.57 17.25
N GLY A 258 0.86 -0.83 18.27
CA GLY A 258 1.81 -1.93 18.23
C GLY A 258 3.11 -1.65 17.48
N TYR A 259 3.35 -0.42 17.01
CA TYR A 259 4.61 -0.05 16.37
C TYR A 259 5.76 -0.08 17.39
N LYS A 260 6.84 -0.75 17.02
CA LYS A 260 8.03 -0.89 17.88
C LYS A 260 9.17 0.07 17.52
N ARG A 261 9.08 0.74 16.38
CA ARG A 261 10.06 1.72 15.93
C ARG A 261 9.40 3.05 15.63
N VAL A 262 9.88 4.10 16.26
CA VAL A 262 9.46 5.48 15.99
C VAL A 262 10.70 6.35 15.80
N ILE A 263 10.70 7.18 14.76
CA ILE A 263 11.76 8.18 14.50
C ILE A 263 11.16 9.57 14.72
N VAL A 264 11.87 10.36 15.53
CA VAL A 264 11.48 11.73 15.91
C VAL A 264 12.68 12.68 15.83
N ALA A 265 12.44 13.99 15.94
CA ALA A 265 13.53 14.94 16.12
C ALA A 265 14.35 14.61 17.37
N SER A 266 15.69 14.76 17.31
CA SER A 266 16.61 14.43 18.40
C SER A 266 16.26 15.14 19.71
N THR A 267 15.80 16.38 19.63
CA THR A 267 15.36 17.19 20.78
C THR A 267 14.13 16.65 21.49
N ALA A 268 13.31 15.83 20.81
CA ALA A 268 12.12 15.22 21.39
C ALA A 268 12.37 13.81 21.96
N ALA A 269 13.39 13.10 21.50
CA ALA A 269 13.59 11.69 21.83
C ALA A 269 13.66 11.40 23.33
N THR A 270 14.34 12.27 24.10
CA THR A 270 14.48 12.12 25.56
C THR A 270 13.23 12.47 26.36
N THR A 271 12.29 13.20 25.75
CA THR A 271 11.07 13.67 26.41
C THR A 271 9.82 12.88 25.97
N CYS A 272 9.97 12.03 24.94
CA CYS A 272 8.91 11.14 24.48
C CYS A 272 8.71 9.95 25.44
N PRO A 273 7.48 9.39 25.48
CA PRO A 273 7.23 8.17 26.24
C PRO A 273 8.07 7.02 25.68
N LEU A 274 8.43 6.09 26.58
CA LEU A 274 9.05 4.82 26.18
C LEU A 274 8.02 3.91 25.53
N ILE A 275 8.45 3.14 24.55
CA ILE A 275 7.66 2.10 23.88
C ILE A 275 8.11 0.75 24.45
N PRO A 276 7.27 0.00 25.16
CA PRO A 276 7.63 -1.31 25.68
C PRO A 276 8.06 -2.28 24.57
N GLY A 277 9.29 -2.80 24.66
CA GLY A 277 9.88 -3.66 23.63
C GLY A 277 10.10 -2.97 22.27
N GLY A 278 10.22 -1.65 22.27
CA GLY A 278 10.47 -0.84 21.08
C GLY A 278 11.44 0.30 21.35
N HIS A 279 11.71 1.10 20.32
CA HIS A 279 12.69 2.17 20.36
C HIS A 279 12.16 3.48 19.75
N VAL A 280 12.40 4.60 20.45
CA VAL A 280 12.21 5.95 19.94
C VAL A 280 13.58 6.50 19.56
N HIS A 281 13.81 6.66 18.26
CA HIS A 281 15.09 7.15 17.73
C HIS A 281 15.03 8.65 17.47
N GLY A 282 15.93 9.41 18.10
CA GLY A 282 16.11 10.82 17.80
C GLY A 282 17.08 11.03 16.63
N VAL A 283 16.67 11.85 15.66
CA VAL A 283 17.49 12.22 14.50
C VAL A 283 17.62 13.73 14.37
N LEU A 284 18.75 14.21 13.87
CA LEU A 284 19.00 15.63 13.65
C LEU A 284 18.48 16.10 12.28
N ASP A 285 18.57 15.23 11.28
CA ASP A 285 18.29 15.55 9.89
C ASP A 285 17.73 14.32 9.11
N LEU A 286 17.33 14.56 7.88
CA LEU A 286 16.77 13.54 6.99
C LEU A 286 17.79 12.41 6.73
N ARG A 287 19.08 12.73 6.59
CA ARG A 287 20.13 11.72 6.36
C ARG A 287 20.20 10.73 7.52
N GLN A 288 20.24 11.22 8.75
CA GLN A 288 20.20 10.34 9.93
C GLN A 288 18.92 9.50 10.00
N ALA A 289 17.78 10.04 9.57
CA ALA A 289 16.54 9.26 9.52
C ALA A 289 16.67 8.09 8.53
N ILE A 290 17.24 8.32 7.35
CA ILE A 290 17.50 7.27 6.36
C ILE A 290 18.50 6.24 6.87
N ASP A 291 19.59 6.68 7.50
CA ASP A 291 20.59 5.78 8.11
C ASP A 291 19.94 4.90 9.20
N ARG A 292 19.03 5.45 9.98
CA ARG A 292 18.27 4.67 10.98
C ARG A 292 17.31 3.67 10.37
N LEU A 293 16.67 4.00 9.26
CA LEU A 293 15.81 3.08 8.52
C LEU A 293 16.61 1.94 7.87
N ALA A 294 17.87 2.16 7.52
CA ALA A 294 18.75 1.12 6.98
C ALA A 294 19.19 0.06 8.02
N LEU A 295 19.10 0.38 9.32
CA LEU A 295 19.41 -0.58 10.37
C LEU A 295 18.28 -1.60 10.56
N PRO A 296 18.59 -2.89 10.82
CA PRO A 296 17.57 -3.87 11.11
C PRO A 296 16.72 -3.44 12.32
N LEU A 297 15.47 -3.85 12.33
CA LEU A 297 14.63 -3.76 13.52
C LEU A 297 15.33 -4.67 14.55
N GLY A 298 15.94 -4.08 15.59
CA GLY A 298 16.54 -4.87 16.68
C GLY A 298 15.45 -5.76 17.29
N ASP A 299 15.82 -7.00 17.56
CA ASP A 299 15.02 -7.98 18.30
C ASP A 299 14.69 -7.48 19.71
#